data_7672db52bdf3a161bf0e7047d8bd9d7f
#
_entry.id   7672db52bdf3a161bf0e7047d8bd9d7f
#
_cell.length_a   1.000
_cell.length_b   1.000
_cell.length_c   1.000
_cell.angle_alpha   90.00
_cell.angle_beta   90.00
_cell.angle_gamma   90.00
#
_symmetry.space_group_name_H-M   'P 1'
#
loop_
_entity.id
_entity.type
_entity.pdbx_description
1 polymer ?
#
loop_
_entity_poly.entity_id
_entity_poly.type
_entity_poly.pdbx_seq_one_letter_code
_entity_poly.pdbx_strand_id
1 'polypeptide(L)'
;LCTLLVSTIHSSFAQTTKPKSLQDTLLRIDEVTVTAKRMGKEIIPVQVLSGEELKNLSVYSVADAVRYFSGVQVKDYGGIGGLKTVNIRSMGSHHVGVFYDGIELGNAQNGVIDLGRFSLDNMEMVSMYNGQKSAIFQPAKDYASASAIYMTTRKPVFPKNKLYNLNISIKGGSFQTINPSLLYEQRLHKNITMSISSEFMYTSGKYKFSYAKKNGYDTTE
;
A
#
# COMPACT_ATOMS: atom_id res chain seq x y z
N LEU A 1 -73.57 43.81 43.31
CA LEU A 1 -72.48 43.62 42.36
C LEU A 1 -71.61 42.51 42.87
N CYS A 2 -71.85 41.29 42.34
CA CYS A 2 -71.27 40.05 42.77
C CYS A 2 -70.05 39.69 41.90
N THR A 3 -68.86 39.70 42.43
CA THR A 3 -67.66 39.22 41.74
C THR A 3 -67.38 37.82 42.20
N LEU A 4 -67.63 36.85 41.31
CA LEU A 4 -67.34 35.44 41.46
C LEU A 4 -65.82 35.26 41.36
N LEU A 5 -65.20 34.80 42.44
CA LEU A 5 -63.83 34.36 42.53
C LEU A 5 -63.78 32.90 42.06
N VAL A 6 -63.29 32.69 40.82
CA VAL A 6 -63.07 31.33 40.35
C VAL A 6 -61.64 30.91 40.76
N SER A 7 -61.59 30.04 41.75
CA SER A 7 -60.36 29.39 42.19
C SER A 7 -60.04 28.26 41.24
N THR A 8 -58.99 28.41 40.44
CA THR A 8 -58.47 27.33 39.59
C THR A 8 -57.55 26.42 40.42
N ILE A 9 -58.05 25.23 40.70
CA ILE A 9 -57.25 24.16 41.33
C ILE A 9 -56.26 23.63 40.30
N HIS A 10 -54.98 23.97 40.46
CA HIS A 10 -53.91 23.36 39.67
C HIS A 10 -53.53 22.01 40.30
N SER A 11 -53.96 20.91 39.65
CA SER A 11 -53.50 19.58 39.99
C SER A 11 -52.04 19.43 39.52
N SER A 12 -51.12 19.51 40.43
CA SER A 12 -49.71 19.18 40.16
C SER A 12 -49.60 17.66 40.01
N PHE A 13 -49.49 17.16 38.78
CA PHE A 13 -49.06 15.79 38.54
C PHE A 13 -47.56 15.68 38.84
N ALA A 14 -47.20 15.12 39.99
CA ALA A 14 -45.85 14.68 40.27
C ALA A 14 -45.52 13.52 39.32
N GLN A 15 -44.70 13.80 38.31
CA GLN A 15 -44.11 12.77 37.48
C GLN A 15 -43.10 11.98 38.33
N THR A 16 -43.49 10.79 38.76
CA THR A 16 -42.58 9.80 39.29
C THR A 16 -41.69 9.32 38.15
N THR A 17 -40.55 9.97 37.96
CA THR A 17 -39.47 9.44 37.13
C THR A 17 -38.95 8.19 37.83
N LYS A 18 -39.35 7.01 37.29
CA LYS A 18 -38.64 5.76 37.61
C LYS A 18 -37.14 5.99 37.35
N PRO A 19 -36.28 5.64 38.30
CA PRO A 19 -34.86 5.68 38.03
C PRO A 19 -34.60 4.74 36.85
N LYS A 20 -34.19 5.31 35.72
CA LYS A 20 -33.66 4.58 34.57
C LYS A 20 -32.45 3.85 35.12
N SER A 21 -32.58 2.53 35.31
CA SER A 21 -31.39 1.73 35.66
C SER A 21 -30.34 2.08 34.65
N LEU A 22 -29.24 2.59 35.13
CA LEU A 22 -28.00 2.67 34.36
C LEU A 22 -27.64 1.21 34.06
N GLN A 23 -28.31 0.62 33.07
CA GLN A 23 -27.73 -0.52 32.40
C GLN A 23 -26.44 0.02 31.80
N ASP A 24 -25.39 -0.28 32.52
CA ASP A 24 -24.05 -0.17 32.07
C ASP A 24 -24.01 -0.82 30.68
N THR A 25 -24.13 0.02 29.65
CA THR A 25 -23.93 -0.43 28.28
C THR A 25 -22.45 -0.66 28.18
N LEU A 26 -22.04 -1.85 28.63
CA LEU A 26 -20.74 -2.38 28.31
C LEU A 26 -20.65 -2.37 26.79
N LEU A 27 -20.19 -1.27 26.24
CA LEU A 27 -19.61 -1.24 24.92
C LEU A 27 -18.51 -2.30 24.96
N ARG A 28 -18.84 -3.52 24.58
CA ARG A 28 -17.86 -4.49 24.18
C ARG A 28 -17.14 -3.85 23.01
N ILE A 29 -16.07 -3.15 23.30
CA ILE A 29 -15.02 -2.87 22.32
C ILE A 29 -14.54 -4.27 21.98
N ASP A 30 -14.94 -4.78 20.83
CA ASP A 30 -14.34 -5.99 20.28
C ASP A 30 -12.85 -5.76 20.34
N GLU A 31 -12.17 -6.58 21.13
CA GLU A 31 -10.73 -6.55 21.25
C GLU A 31 -10.15 -6.61 19.85
N VAL A 32 -9.68 -5.47 19.35
CA VAL A 32 -8.89 -5.42 18.14
C VAL A 32 -7.58 -6.08 18.53
N THR A 33 -7.51 -7.39 18.38
CA THR A 33 -6.27 -8.12 18.50
C THR A 33 -5.40 -7.68 17.33
N VAL A 34 -4.67 -6.58 17.52
CA VAL A 34 -3.57 -6.21 16.64
C VAL A 34 -2.50 -7.28 16.87
N THR A 35 -2.60 -8.36 16.14
CA THR A 35 -1.50 -9.31 15.99
C THR A 35 -0.43 -8.61 15.15
N ALA A 36 0.25 -7.65 15.73
CA ALA A 36 1.51 -7.20 15.19
C ALA A 36 2.43 -8.42 15.25
N LYS A 37 2.60 -9.09 14.11
CA LYS A 37 3.64 -10.08 13.94
C LYS A 37 4.93 -9.34 14.25
N ARG A 38 5.46 -9.56 15.46
CA ARG A 38 6.71 -8.96 15.89
C ARG A 38 7.73 -9.37 14.84
N MET A 39 8.10 -8.46 13.96
CA MET A 39 9.23 -8.69 13.07
C MET A 39 10.40 -9.01 14.00
N GLY A 40 10.90 -10.24 13.93
CA GLY A 40 12.06 -10.63 14.71
C GLY A 40 13.10 -9.53 14.50
N LYS A 41 13.74 -9.07 15.58
CA LYS A 41 14.77 -8.05 15.49
C LYS A 41 15.86 -8.59 14.57
N GLU A 42 15.80 -8.22 13.30
CA GLU A 42 16.78 -8.66 12.31
C GLU A 42 18.13 -8.05 12.67
N ILE A 43 19.16 -8.87 12.63
CA ILE A 43 20.52 -8.47 12.97
C ILE A 43 21.04 -7.47 11.91
N ILE A 44 20.59 -7.64 10.67
CA ILE A 44 20.93 -6.77 9.55
C ILE A 44 19.87 -5.67 9.42
N PRO A 45 20.26 -4.40 9.31
CA PRO A 45 19.32 -3.32 9.11
C PRO A 45 18.48 -3.54 7.86
N VAL A 46 17.18 -3.64 8.04
CA VAL A 46 16.19 -3.74 6.98
C VAL A 46 15.42 -2.44 6.88
N GLN A 47 15.17 -1.98 5.65
CA GLN A 47 14.23 -0.90 5.38
C GLN A 47 12.94 -1.51 4.86
N VAL A 48 11.82 -1.14 5.43
CA VAL A 48 10.51 -1.76 5.15
C VAL A 48 9.48 -0.67 4.91
N LEU A 49 8.69 -0.84 3.87
CA LEU A 49 7.46 -0.12 3.63
C LEU A 49 6.31 -1.14 3.66
N SER A 50 5.32 -0.94 4.51
CA SER A 50 4.23 -1.90 4.69
C SER A 50 2.90 -1.22 5.02
N GLY A 51 1.81 -1.92 4.77
CA GLY A 51 0.47 -1.56 5.20
C GLY A 51 0.04 -0.14 4.78
N GLU A 52 -0.22 0.71 5.77
CA GLU A 52 -0.68 2.10 5.52
C GLU A 52 0.39 3.00 4.93
N GLU A 53 1.67 2.77 5.24
CA GLU A 53 2.78 3.54 4.66
C GLU A 53 2.78 3.39 3.13
N LEU A 54 2.68 2.15 2.61
CA LEU A 54 2.60 1.90 1.18
C LEU A 54 1.39 2.58 0.52
N LYS A 55 0.24 2.55 1.18
CA LYS A 55 -0.98 3.18 0.67
C LYS A 55 -0.87 4.69 0.61
N ASN A 56 -0.23 5.29 1.63
CA ASN A 56 -0.10 6.74 1.75
C ASN A 56 0.92 7.33 0.76
N LEU A 57 1.83 6.52 0.22
CA LEU A 57 2.82 7.00 -0.76
C LEU A 57 2.19 7.50 -2.06
N SER A 58 0.98 7.05 -2.41
CA SER A 58 0.26 7.44 -3.65
C SER A 58 1.10 7.32 -4.91
N VAL A 59 2.00 6.35 -4.96
CA VAL A 59 2.87 6.05 -6.10
C VAL A 59 2.31 4.91 -6.95
N TYR A 60 2.79 4.79 -8.19
CA TYR A 60 2.23 3.85 -9.16
C TYR A 60 2.91 2.48 -9.13
N SER A 61 4.19 2.41 -8.82
CA SER A 61 4.98 1.19 -8.95
C SER A 61 5.89 0.94 -7.76
N VAL A 62 6.35 -0.30 -7.63
CA VAL A 62 7.36 -0.67 -6.63
C VAL A 62 8.65 0.14 -6.83
N ALA A 63 9.05 0.43 -8.08
CA ALA A 63 10.20 1.28 -8.35
C ALA A 63 10.07 2.66 -7.70
N ASP A 64 8.87 3.24 -7.73
CA ASP A 64 8.62 4.54 -7.13
C ASP A 64 8.61 4.47 -5.61
N ALA A 65 8.12 3.36 -5.03
CA ALA A 65 8.13 3.13 -3.59
C ALA A 65 9.56 2.96 -3.04
N VAL A 66 10.41 2.20 -3.71
CA VAL A 66 11.79 1.97 -3.23
C VAL A 66 12.68 3.22 -3.28
N ARG A 67 12.27 4.30 -3.95
CA ARG A 67 12.95 5.61 -3.88
C ARG A 67 13.00 6.18 -2.46
N TYR A 68 12.06 5.80 -1.60
CA TYR A 68 12.01 6.23 -0.21
C TYR A 68 13.01 5.49 0.69
N PHE A 69 13.63 4.43 0.18
CA PHE A 69 14.69 3.74 0.90
C PHE A 69 16.02 4.48 0.81
N SER A 70 16.71 4.55 1.93
CA SER A 70 18.02 5.17 1.99
C SER A 70 19.06 4.39 1.18
N GLY A 71 19.84 5.11 0.37
CA GLY A 71 20.89 4.51 -0.46
C GLY A 71 20.39 3.89 -1.76
N VAL A 72 19.12 4.11 -2.13
CA VAL A 72 18.53 3.63 -3.38
C VAL A 72 18.51 4.74 -4.42
N GLN A 73 18.93 4.40 -5.62
CA GLN A 73 18.81 5.23 -6.81
C GLN A 73 17.98 4.50 -7.85
N VAL A 74 16.86 5.08 -8.24
CA VAL A 74 16.04 4.57 -9.35
C VAL A 74 16.42 5.30 -10.63
N LYS A 75 16.80 4.54 -11.64
CA LYS A 75 17.01 5.05 -13.00
C LYS A 75 15.75 4.79 -13.79
N ASP A 76 15.20 5.84 -14.36
CA ASP A 76 13.97 5.84 -15.15
C ASP A 76 14.32 6.13 -16.61
N TYR A 77 13.96 5.21 -17.50
CA TYR A 77 14.29 5.25 -18.92
C TYR A 77 13.02 5.48 -19.77
N GLY A 78 12.24 6.47 -19.43
CA GLY A 78 11.08 6.82 -20.26
C GLY A 78 9.81 7.21 -19.49
N GLY A 79 9.92 7.49 -18.20
CA GLY A 79 8.80 7.94 -17.38
C GLY A 79 7.77 6.84 -17.11
N ILE A 80 6.49 7.19 -17.23
CA ILE A 80 5.39 6.26 -16.98
C ILE A 80 5.37 5.20 -18.10
N GLY A 81 5.48 3.92 -17.70
CA GLY A 81 5.56 2.78 -18.63
C GLY A 81 6.97 2.50 -19.16
N GLY A 82 7.96 3.34 -18.86
CA GLY A 82 9.35 3.09 -19.18
C GLY A 82 10.03 2.11 -18.23
N LEU A 83 11.18 1.59 -18.66
CA LEU A 83 12.02 0.71 -17.85
C LEU A 83 12.50 1.46 -16.60
N LYS A 84 12.27 0.91 -15.41
CA LYS A 84 12.78 1.43 -14.15
C LYS A 84 13.69 0.43 -13.46
N THR A 85 14.98 0.76 -13.39
CA THR A 85 15.97 -0.07 -12.73
C THR A 85 16.42 0.53 -11.41
N VAL A 86 16.81 -0.32 -10.49
CA VAL A 86 17.22 0.08 -9.15
C VAL A 86 18.69 -0.20 -8.95
N ASN A 87 19.40 0.78 -8.42
CA ASN A 87 20.79 0.68 -8.01
C ASN A 87 20.87 0.97 -6.51
N ILE A 88 21.50 0.11 -5.75
CA ILE A 88 21.62 0.24 -4.30
C ILE A 88 23.11 0.49 -3.99
N ARG A 89 23.39 1.57 -3.25
CA ARG A 89 24.75 1.97 -2.85
C ARG A 89 25.76 2.03 -4.01
N SER A 90 25.28 2.41 -5.19
CA SER A 90 26.11 2.54 -6.41
C SER A 90 26.78 1.23 -6.87
N MET A 91 26.31 0.06 -6.43
CA MET A 91 26.87 -1.23 -6.81
C MET A 91 26.42 -1.71 -8.19
N GLY A 92 25.47 -1.02 -8.80
CA GLY A 92 24.88 -1.39 -10.09
C GLY A 92 23.62 -2.22 -9.96
N SER A 93 22.74 -2.10 -10.95
CA SER A 93 21.43 -2.79 -10.96
C SER A 93 21.54 -4.30 -11.17
N HIS A 94 22.66 -4.79 -11.71
CA HIS A 94 22.91 -6.22 -11.90
C HIS A 94 23.19 -6.99 -10.61
N HIS A 95 23.54 -6.28 -9.54
CA HIS A 95 23.88 -6.87 -8.24
C HIS A 95 22.74 -6.80 -7.22
N VAL A 96 21.55 -6.39 -7.67
CA VAL A 96 20.35 -6.32 -6.84
C VAL A 96 19.50 -7.53 -7.10
N GLY A 97 19.34 -8.39 -6.08
CA GLY A 97 18.38 -9.50 -6.10
C GLY A 97 16.96 -8.97 -5.91
N VAL A 98 16.02 -9.46 -6.69
CA VAL A 98 14.61 -9.10 -6.58
C VAL A 98 13.79 -10.36 -6.35
N PHE A 99 13.02 -10.39 -5.28
CA PHE A 99 12.23 -11.55 -4.87
C PHE A 99 10.76 -11.18 -4.76
N TYR A 100 9.91 -12.02 -5.32
CA TYR A 100 8.46 -11.90 -5.26
C TYR A 100 7.88 -13.11 -4.54
N ASP A 101 7.29 -12.91 -3.37
CA ASP A 101 6.82 -13.97 -2.47
C ASP A 101 7.87 -15.09 -2.22
N GLY A 102 9.13 -14.70 -2.12
CA GLY A 102 10.25 -15.60 -1.90
C GLY A 102 10.82 -16.28 -3.16
N ILE A 103 10.23 -16.03 -4.32
CA ILE A 103 10.72 -16.51 -5.62
C ILE A 103 11.58 -15.42 -6.24
N GLU A 104 12.82 -15.76 -6.61
CA GLU A 104 13.69 -14.83 -7.31
C GLU A 104 13.17 -14.54 -8.72
N LEU A 105 13.08 -13.25 -9.03
CA LEU A 105 12.81 -12.78 -10.37
C LEU A 105 14.12 -12.64 -11.14
N GLY A 106 14.23 -13.34 -12.23
CA GLY A 106 15.38 -13.30 -13.12
C GLY A 106 15.03 -12.73 -14.49
N ASN A 107 15.95 -11.98 -15.08
CA ASN A 107 15.89 -11.63 -16.49
C ASN A 107 17.06 -12.31 -17.19
N ALA A 108 16.76 -13.32 -18.02
CA ALA A 108 17.76 -14.12 -18.71
C ALA A 108 18.57 -13.32 -19.75
N GLN A 109 18.07 -12.17 -20.19
CA GLN A 109 18.69 -11.38 -21.23
C GLN A 109 19.80 -10.47 -20.69
N ASN A 110 19.53 -9.73 -19.61
CA ASN A 110 20.47 -8.72 -19.09
C ASN A 110 20.57 -8.71 -17.56
N GLY A 111 19.95 -9.64 -16.86
CA GLY A 111 19.99 -9.76 -15.39
C GLY A 111 19.33 -8.62 -14.62
N VAL A 112 18.72 -7.64 -15.29
CA VAL A 112 18.12 -6.47 -14.65
C VAL A 112 16.61 -6.60 -14.64
N ILE A 113 15.99 -6.38 -13.49
CA ILE A 113 14.55 -6.44 -13.30
C ILE A 113 13.96 -5.03 -13.40
N ASP A 114 12.88 -4.94 -14.19
CA ASP A 114 12.06 -3.74 -14.29
C ASP A 114 11.07 -3.67 -13.12
N LEU A 115 11.38 -2.88 -12.10
CA LEU A 115 10.51 -2.68 -10.95
C LEU A 115 9.33 -1.73 -11.23
N GLY A 116 9.33 -1.05 -12.38
CA GLY A 116 8.21 -0.22 -12.83
C GLY A 116 6.96 -1.02 -13.20
N ARG A 117 7.12 -2.32 -13.46
CA ARG A 117 6.02 -3.21 -13.87
C ARG A 117 5.20 -3.76 -12.70
N PHE A 118 5.69 -3.64 -11.47
CA PHE A 118 5.02 -4.17 -10.29
C PHE A 118 4.18 -3.10 -9.62
N SER A 119 2.86 -3.35 -9.60
CA SER A 119 1.90 -2.51 -8.88
C SER A 119 2.05 -2.66 -7.37
N LEU A 120 1.76 -1.57 -6.64
CA LEU A 120 1.71 -1.59 -5.18
C LEU A 120 0.36 -2.01 -4.62
N ASP A 121 -0.70 -2.01 -5.43
CA ASP A 121 -2.07 -2.19 -4.95
C ASP A 121 -2.32 -3.60 -4.38
N ASN A 122 -1.52 -4.58 -4.81
CA ASN A 122 -1.55 -5.96 -4.31
C ASN A 122 -0.41 -6.28 -3.33
N MET A 123 0.41 -5.30 -2.95
CA MET A 123 1.54 -5.51 -2.05
C MET A 123 1.13 -5.31 -0.60
N GLU A 124 1.56 -6.22 0.27
CA GLU A 124 1.49 -6.05 1.73
C GLU A 124 2.74 -5.33 2.24
N MET A 125 3.89 -5.69 1.67
CA MET A 125 5.18 -5.22 2.15
C MET A 125 6.22 -5.20 1.03
N VAL A 126 7.02 -4.16 1.01
CA VAL A 126 8.27 -4.09 0.23
C VAL A 126 9.40 -3.87 1.22
N SER A 127 10.39 -4.74 1.21
CA SER A 127 11.54 -4.64 2.10
C SER A 127 12.86 -4.69 1.33
N MET A 128 13.85 -3.98 1.83
CA MET A 128 15.19 -3.93 1.25
C MET A 128 16.24 -4.28 2.28
N TYR A 129 17.11 -5.18 1.91
CA TYR A 129 18.26 -5.61 2.68
C TYR A 129 19.55 -5.11 2.02
N ASN A 130 20.39 -4.47 2.81
CA ASN A 130 21.76 -4.12 2.40
C ASN A 130 22.70 -5.30 2.70
N GLY A 131 22.70 -6.29 1.86
CA GLY A 131 23.37 -7.56 2.07
C GLY A 131 22.37 -8.70 2.20
N GLN A 132 22.76 -9.75 2.89
CA GLN A 132 21.95 -10.95 3.07
C GLN A 132 20.85 -10.73 4.12
N LYS A 133 19.72 -11.37 3.91
CA LYS A 133 18.67 -11.47 4.92
C LYS A 133 19.16 -12.38 6.06
N SER A 134 18.81 -12.07 7.31
CA SER A 134 19.22 -12.85 8.49
C SER A 134 18.51 -14.22 8.63
N ALA A 135 17.80 -14.69 7.61
CA ALA A 135 17.08 -15.94 7.67
C ALA A 135 18.00 -17.13 7.31
N ILE A 136 17.95 -18.20 8.09
CA ILE A 136 18.75 -19.41 7.85
C ILE A 136 18.30 -20.14 6.57
N PHE A 137 17.01 -20.06 6.27
CA PHE A 137 16.44 -20.68 5.06
C PHE A 137 16.31 -19.64 3.95
N GLN A 138 17.33 -19.57 3.11
CA GLN A 138 17.35 -18.66 1.94
C GLN A 138 17.82 -19.44 0.71
N PRO A 139 17.33 -19.10 -0.50
CA PRO A 139 17.90 -19.61 -1.74
C PRO A 139 19.39 -19.26 -1.85
N ALA A 140 20.19 -20.15 -2.47
CA ALA A 140 21.62 -19.91 -2.64
C ALA A 140 21.93 -18.60 -3.37
N LYS A 141 21.08 -18.18 -4.27
CA LYS A 141 21.19 -16.93 -5.02
C LYS A 141 21.03 -15.68 -4.16
N ASP A 142 20.30 -15.75 -3.05
CA ASP A 142 20.18 -14.67 -2.08
C ASP A 142 21.54 -14.26 -1.53
N TYR A 143 22.42 -15.26 -1.34
CA TYR A 143 23.79 -15.04 -0.89
C TYR A 143 24.71 -14.44 -1.97
N ALA A 144 24.29 -14.52 -3.24
CA ALA A 144 25.08 -14.00 -4.36
C ALA A 144 24.76 -12.53 -4.67
N SER A 145 23.69 -11.96 -4.10
CA SER A 145 23.28 -10.59 -4.33
C SER A 145 23.93 -9.64 -3.32
N ALA A 146 24.42 -8.51 -3.78
CA ALA A 146 25.01 -7.49 -2.90
C ALA A 146 23.94 -6.76 -2.07
N SER A 147 22.73 -6.67 -2.58
CA SER A 147 21.54 -6.15 -1.91
C SER A 147 20.32 -6.86 -2.47
N ALA A 148 19.25 -6.94 -1.69
CA ALA A 148 18.05 -7.64 -2.08
C ALA A 148 16.78 -6.83 -1.78
N ILE A 149 15.82 -6.88 -2.70
CA ILE A 149 14.48 -6.32 -2.56
C ILE A 149 13.49 -7.47 -2.52
N TYR A 150 12.67 -7.51 -1.47
CA TYR A 150 11.60 -8.51 -1.31
C TYR A 150 10.25 -7.81 -1.43
N MET A 151 9.44 -8.32 -2.30
CA MET A 151 8.04 -7.96 -2.47
C MET A 151 7.17 -9.07 -1.92
N THR A 152 6.29 -8.74 -0.99
CA THR A 152 5.34 -9.69 -0.40
C THR A 152 3.94 -9.28 -0.75
N THR A 153 3.17 -10.18 -1.34
CA THR A 153 1.78 -9.93 -1.70
C THR A 153 0.87 -9.96 -0.48
N ARG A 154 -0.20 -9.20 -0.57
CA ARG A 154 -1.22 -9.13 0.46
C ARG A 154 -1.97 -10.46 0.56
N LYS A 155 -2.08 -10.97 1.80
CA LYS A 155 -2.96 -12.11 2.10
C LYS A 155 -4.36 -11.61 2.42
N PRO A 156 -5.40 -12.14 1.76
CA PRO A 156 -6.77 -11.73 2.02
C PRO A 156 -7.17 -12.00 3.46
N VAL A 157 -7.66 -10.97 4.15
CA VAL A 157 -8.21 -11.07 5.51
C VAL A 157 -9.69 -10.74 5.45
N PHE A 158 -10.51 -11.66 5.95
CA PHE A 158 -11.96 -11.51 5.94
C PHE A 158 -12.47 -11.32 7.38
N PRO A 159 -13.13 -10.19 7.68
CA PRO A 159 -13.87 -10.03 8.93
C PRO A 159 -14.95 -11.12 9.11
N LYS A 160 -15.39 -11.35 10.35
CA LYS A 160 -16.50 -12.27 10.62
C LYS A 160 -17.69 -11.89 9.74
N ASN A 161 -18.26 -12.86 9.05
CA ASN A 161 -19.43 -12.75 8.14
C ASN A 161 -19.19 -12.08 6.78
N LYS A 162 -17.96 -11.75 6.38
CA LYS A 162 -17.67 -11.34 5.01
C LYS A 162 -17.04 -12.49 4.23
N LEU A 163 -17.59 -12.73 3.04
CA LEU A 163 -17.08 -13.77 2.12
C LEU A 163 -16.25 -13.17 0.99
N TYR A 164 -16.36 -11.88 0.76
CA TYR A 164 -15.61 -11.16 -0.29
C TYR A 164 -15.18 -9.78 0.18
N ASN A 165 -14.10 -9.29 -0.38
CA ASN A 165 -13.64 -7.92 -0.30
C ASN A 165 -13.50 -7.37 -1.72
N LEU A 166 -13.90 -6.12 -1.92
CA LEU A 166 -13.74 -5.40 -3.16
C LEU A 166 -13.07 -4.06 -2.85
N ASN A 167 -11.96 -3.80 -3.51
CA ASN A 167 -11.26 -2.52 -3.42
C ASN A 167 -11.09 -1.98 -4.84
N ILE A 168 -11.61 -0.78 -5.06
CA ILE A 168 -11.48 -0.08 -6.32
C ILE A 168 -10.74 1.22 -6.02
N SER A 169 -9.68 1.49 -6.75
CA SER A 169 -8.97 2.76 -6.64
C SER A 169 -8.76 3.38 -8.02
N ILE A 170 -8.73 4.71 -8.06
CA ILE A 170 -8.43 5.46 -9.28
C ILE A 170 -7.39 6.50 -8.88
N LYS A 171 -6.21 6.42 -9.49
CA LYS A 171 -5.14 7.40 -9.32
C LYS A 171 -5.07 8.26 -10.58
N GLY A 172 -4.98 9.56 -10.41
CA GLY A 172 -4.80 10.52 -11.50
C GLY A 172 -3.49 11.28 -11.35
N GLY A 173 -2.90 11.70 -12.46
CA GLY A 173 -1.62 12.40 -12.44
C GLY A 173 -1.41 13.34 -13.62
N SER A 174 -0.25 13.96 -13.67
CA SER A 174 0.18 14.80 -14.78
C SER A 174 0.19 14.02 -16.10
N PHE A 175 0.22 14.75 -17.21
CA PHE A 175 0.26 14.18 -18.58
C PHE A 175 -0.96 13.30 -18.91
N GLN A 176 -2.14 13.67 -18.38
CA GLN A 176 -3.39 12.92 -18.55
C GLN A 176 -3.27 11.47 -18.08
N THR A 177 -2.51 11.25 -17.00
CA THR A 177 -2.37 9.91 -16.43
C THR A 177 -3.62 9.54 -15.67
N ILE A 178 -4.18 8.36 -16.01
CA ILE A 178 -5.30 7.73 -15.30
C ILE A 178 -4.91 6.28 -15.04
N ASN A 179 -5.00 5.88 -13.77
CA ASN A 179 -4.64 4.54 -13.33
C ASN A 179 -5.75 3.96 -12.45
N PRO A 180 -6.79 3.35 -13.05
CA PRO A 180 -7.77 2.57 -12.30
C PRO A 180 -7.19 1.22 -11.90
N SER A 181 -7.49 0.79 -10.68
CA SER A 181 -7.14 -0.53 -10.17
C SER A 181 -8.32 -1.18 -9.46
N LEU A 182 -8.37 -2.50 -9.53
CA LEU A 182 -9.39 -3.35 -8.94
C LEU A 182 -8.70 -4.51 -8.21
N LEU A 183 -9.02 -4.66 -6.95
CA LEU A 183 -8.64 -5.83 -6.15
C LEU A 183 -9.91 -6.51 -5.66
N TYR A 184 -10.14 -7.73 -6.13
CA TYR A 184 -11.24 -8.58 -5.70
C TYR A 184 -10.69 -9.78 -4.96
N GLU A 185 -11.16 -9.99 -3.74
CA GLU A 185 -10.77 -11.11 -2.88
C GLU A 185 -12.03 -11.87 -2.47
N GLN A 186 -12.00 -13.19 -2.54
CA GLN A 186 -13.11 -14.06 -2.16
C GLN A 186 -12.63 -15.26 -1.35
N ARG A 187 -13.40 -15.60 -0.33
CA ARG A 187 -13.24 -16.85 0.39
C ARG A 187 -14.13 -17.91 -0.27
N LEU A 188 -13.51 -18.84 -0.98
CA LEU A 188 -14.22 -19.96 -1.63
C LEU A 188 -14.56 -21.07 -0.65
N HIS A 189 -13.66 -21.34 0.28
CA HIS A 189 -13.81 -22.36 1.31
C HIS A 189 -13.10 -21.90 2.60
N LYS A 190 -13.27 -22.64 3.71
CA LYS A 190 -12.61 -22.32 5.00
C LYS A 190 -11.09 -22.16 4.87
N ASN A 191 -10.48 -22.95 3.98
CA ASN A 191 -9.03 -23.01 3.77
C ASN A 191 -8.59 -22.50 2.39
N ILE A 192 -9.53 -22.01 1.55
CA ILE A 192 -9.23 -21.59 0.18
C ILE A 192 -9.72 -20.16 -0.01
N THR A 193 -8.80 -19.29 -0.35
CA THR A 193 -9.08 -17.90 -0.71
C THR A 193 -8.58 -17.63 -2.12
N MET A 194 -9.28 -16.78 -2.84
CA MET A 194 -8.92 -16.32 -4.19
C MET A 194 -8.74 -14.80 -4.14
N SER A 195 -7.70 -14.32 -4.80
CA SER A 195 -7.45 -12.89 -4.99
C SER A 195 -7.20 -12.63 -6.47
N ILE A 196 -7.86 -11.62 -7.01
CA ILE A 196 -7.69 -11.15 -8.39
C ILE A 196 -7.40 -9.67 -8.31
N SER A 197 -6.23 -9.27 -8.81
CA SER A 197 -5.86 -7.86 -8.97
C SER A 197 -5.76 -7.52 -10.45
N SER A 198 -6.31 -6.37 -10.83
CA SER A 198 -6.22 -5.84 -12.18
C SER A 198 -5.93 -4.36 -12.10
N GLU A 199 -5.00 -3.92 -12.91
CA GLU A 199 -4.60 -2.52 -12.99
C GLU A 199 -4.47 -2.13 -14.46
N PHE A 200 -4.95 -0.93 -14.78
CA PHE A 200 -4.80 -0.36 -16.10
C PHE A 200 -4.17 1.03 -15.96
N MET A 201 -3.20 1.33 -16.79
CA MET A 201 -2.56 2.64 -16.80
C MET A 201 -2.62 3.25 -18.18
N TYR A 202 -3.12 4.47 -18.24
CA TYR A 202 -3.12 5.30 -19.44
C TYR A 202 -2.40 6.61 -19.17
N THR A 203 -1.55 7.03 -20.09
CA THR A 203 -0.90 8.34 -20.07
C THR A 203 -0.71 8.82 -21.51
N SER A 204 -0.78 10.14 -21.73
CA SER A 204 -0.53 10.73 -23.06
C SER A 204 0.96 10.65 -23.43
N GLY A 205 1.86 10.54 -22.46
CA GLY A 205 3.31 10.53 -22.67
C GLY A 205 3.90 11.80 -23.26
N LYS A 206 3.10 12.88 -23.37
CA LYS A 206 3.54 14.15 -23.96
C LYS A 206 4.24 15.01 -22.90
N TYR A 207 5.54 15.09 -23.00
CA TYR A 207 6.37 15.93 -22.12
C TYR A 207 6.82 17.15 -22.91
N LYS A 208 6.35 18.34 -22.50
CA LYS A 208 6.84 19.58 -23.09
C LYS A 208 8.19 19.93 -22.47
N PHE A 209 9.21 20.12 -23.28
CA PHE A 209 10.51 20.55 -22.83
C PHE A 209 11.05 21.67 -23.75
N SER A 210 11.87 22.54 -23.18
CA SER A 210 12.56 23.56 -23.91
C SER A 210 14.08 23.38 -23.73
N TYR A 211 14.83 23.55 -24.78
CA TYR A 211 16.26 23.49 -24.71
C TYR A 211 16.91 24.70 -25.38
N ALA A 212 18.03 25.14 -24.85
CA ALA A 212 18.78 26.25 -25.41
C ALA A 212 19.51 25.82 -26.68
N LYS A 213 19.25 26.46 -27.79
CA LYS A 213 19.92 26.31 -29.05
C LYS A 213 20.89 27.48 -29.29
N LYS A 214 21.90 27.29 -30.11
CA LYS A 214 22.89 28.35 -30.43
C LYS A 214 22.24 29.68 -30.88
N ASN A 215 21.02 29.64 -31.44
CA ASN A 215 20.29 30.80 -31.95
C ASN A 215 18.94 31.04 -31.25
N GLY A 216 18.77 30.59 -30.00
CA GLY A 216 17.53 30.78 -29.23
C GLY A 216 17.05 29.52 -28.49
N TYR A 217 15.78 29.51 -28.10
CA TYR A 217 15.13 28.35 -27.49
C TYR A 217 14.19 27.68 -28.49
N ASP A 218 14.21 26.36 -28.54
CA ASP A 218 13.22 25.56 -29.27
C ASP A 218 12.39 24.77 -28.28
N THR A 219 11.09 24.66 -28.52
CA THR A 219 10.15 23.90 -27.70
C THR A 219 9.61 22.75 -28.52
N THR A 220 9.66 21.55 -27.98
CA THR A 220 9.08 20.34 -28.60
C THR A 220 7.99 19.77 -27.69
N GLU A 221 6.98 19.17 -28.31
CA GLU A 221 5.91 18.43 -27.65
C GLU A 221 6.10 16.91 -27.77
#